data_cff873253aa8a1e9c42d594a253d5c8f
#
_entry.id   cff873253aa8a1e9c42d594a253d5c8f
#
_cell.length_a   1.000
_cell.length_b   1.000
_cell.length_c   1.000
_cell.angle_alpha   90.00
_cell.angle_beta   90.00
_cell.angle_gamma   90.00
#
_symmetry.space_group_name_H-M   'P 1'
#
loop_
_entity.id
_entity.type
_entity.pdbx_description
1 polymer ?
#
loop_
_entity_poly.entity_id
_entity_poly.type
_entity_poly.pdbx_seq_one_letter_code
_entity_poly.pdbx_strand_id
1 'polypeptide(L)'
;MTPLRRPGLLLELDLTSPPIEVEPDDVLAKLRSRHRPRLRAVLRALHEAGDDKRVRGLVVKVGGGAVPWATMQELRAGLVAFARSGKPVVAWAETFGEGGNGSADYALASAAGEVWLQPTGELGLMGIAAETTFLRGALDKLGIEPQLDKRHEYKNAADRIMRHDFTPEHREAIDRVVASIWEGAVRDIAAARGLTAEQVHAATERAPLSAAEARDAGLVDRLGYRDEVYGDLRRRCGEDVQLLFADHWTPPRKPAALVPRKRGYVALVDGHGEIVLGRGRSGPRGSQLGSNRAGAALRAARENDAVKAVLFRIDSPGGSAVASDTIWREVVLTRQAGKPVIVSMANVAGSGGYFIACPADVIVAQPTTITGSIGVFGGKVVVAEIGRAHV
;
A
#
# COMPACT_ATOMS: atom_id res chain seq x y z
N MET A 1 3.37 45.92 20.60
CA MET A 1 4.03 44.62 20.23
C MET A 1 3.08 43.89 19.29
N THR A 2 3.39 43.84 18.00
CA THR A 2 2.63 43.05 17.01
C THR A 2 2.77 41.59 17.42
N PRO A 3 1.66 40.83 17.54
CA PRO A 3 1.78 39.43 17.88
C PRO A 3 2.62 38.74 16.80
N LEU A 4 3.69 38.04 17.20
CA LEU A 4 4.51 37.24 16.30
C LEU A 4 3.58 36.25 15.56
N ARG A 5 3.29 36.56 14.32
CA ARG A 5 2.48 35.71 13.44
C ARG A 5 3.27 34.42 13.23
N ARG A 6 2.79 33.30 13.73
CA ARG A 6 3.42 32.02 13.47
C ARG A 6 3.46 31.80 11.95
N PRO A 7 4.60 31.41 11.38
CA PRO A 7 4.70 31.17 9.95
C PRO A 7 3.70 30.10 9.52
N GLY A 8 3.23 30.19 8.29
CA GLY A 8 2.40 29.14 7.67
C GLY A 8 3.21 27.85 7.48
N LEU A 9 2.53 26.75 7.28
CA LEU A 9 3.16 25.45 7.00
C LEU A 9 2.91 25.07 5.54
N LEU A 10 3.98 24.70 4.82
CA LEU A 10 3.92 23.99 3.56
C LEU A 10 4.25 22.52 3.87
N LEU A 11 3.29 21.64 3.72
CA LEU A 11 3.53 20.22 3.95
C LEU A 11 4.34 19.63 2.79
N GLU A 12 5.27 18.76 3.12
CA GLU A 12 6.06 17.99 2.16
C GLU A 12 5.82 16.50 2.38
N LEU A 13 5.48 15.77 1.32
CA LEU A 13 5.33 14.33 1.32
C LEU A 13 6.31 13.73 0.33
N ASP A 14 7.37 13.09 0.83
CA ASP A 14 8.34 12.37 0.00
C ASP A 14 7.93 10.89 -0.11
N LEU A 15 7.58 10.47 -1.32
CA LEU A 15 7.18 9.11 -1.67
C LEU A 15 8.16 8.44 -2.63
N THR A 16 9.39 8.94 -2.74
CA THR A 16 10.47 8.26 -3.47
C THR A 16 10.86 6.93 -2.83
N SER A 17 10.40 6.69 -1.60
CA SER A 17 10.41 5.39 -0.94
C SER A 17 9.01 5.08 -0.39
N PRO A 18 8.54 3.83 -0.45
CA PRO A 18 7.20 3.50 0.02
C PRO A 18 7.07 3.77 1.52
N PRO A 19 5.93 4.32 1.98
CA PRO A 19 5.70 4.54 3.40
C PRO A 19 5.67 3.22 4.17
N ILE A 20 6.03 3.27 5.45
CA ILE A 20 5.93 2.10 6.34
C ILE A 20 4.56 2.08 7.02
N GLU A 21 3.93 0.93 7.01
CA GLU A 21 2.64 0.73 7.68
C GLU A 21 2.83 0.28 9.14
N VAL A 22 3.72 -0.67 9.37
CA VAL A 22 4.03 -1.22 10.69
C VAL A 22 5.51 -0.98 11.00
N GLU A 23 5.80 -0.44 12.19
CA GLU A 23 7.18 -0.28 12.63
C GLU A 23 7.84 -1.65 12.79
N PRO A 24 9.04 -1.84 12.23
CA PRO A 24 9.80 -3.05 12.48
C PRO A 24 10.12 -3.21 13.96
N ASP A 25 10.07 -4.43 14.49
CA ASP A 25 10.46 -4.72 15.89
C ASP A 25 12.00 -4.72 16.05
N ASP A 26 12.75 -5.00 14.99
CA ASP A 26 14.20 -5.07 14.98
C ASP A 26 14.85 -3.67 14.92
N VAL A 27 15.88 -3.47 15.75
CA VAL A 27 16.58 -2.17 15.92
C VAL A 27 17.25 -1.72 14.60
N LEU A 28 17.87 -2.64 13.86
CA LEU A 28 18.53 -2.30 12.60
C LEU A 28 17.52 -1.94 11.52
N ALA A 29 16.39 -2.63 11.46
CA ALA A 29 15.31 -2.31 10.54
C ALA A 29 14.64 -0.99 10.90
N LYS A 30 14.47 -0.65 12.19
CA LYS A 30 14.03 0.69 12.65
C LYS A 30 14.99 1.77 12.19
N LEU A 31 16.28 1.56 12.33
CA LEU A 31 17.29 2.54 11.93
C LEU A 31 17.27 2.78 10.41
N ARG A 32 17.13 1.72 9.60
CA ARG A 32 17.04 1.81 8.14
C ARG A 32 15.76 2.49 7.66
N SER A 33 14.66 2.34 8.39
CA SER A 33 13.35 2.89 8.03
C SER A 33 13.06 4.27 8.63
N ARG A 34 13.98 4.83 9.42
CA ARG A 34 13.77 6.09 10.18
C ARG A 34 13.43 7.30 9.30
N HIS A 35 13.85 7.29 8.05
CA HIS A 35 13.60 8.38 7.08
C HIS A 35 12.39 8.11 6.18
N ARG A 36 11.76 6.94 6.31
CA ARG A 36 10.57 6.61 5.52
C ARG A 36 9.33 7.16 6.21
N PRO A 37 8.40 7.79 5.46
CA PRO A 37 7.18 8.31 6.03
C PRO A 37 6.31 7.19 6.63
N ARG A 38 5.57 7.51 7.68
CA ARG A 38 4.64 6.56 8.31
C ARG A 38 3.27 6.68 7.66
N LEU A 39 2.81 5.61 7.03
CA LEU A 39 1.55 5.62 6.26
C LEU A 39 0.38 6.21 7.04
N ARG A 40 0.15 5.78 8.28
CA ARG A 40 -0.96 6.30 9.11
C ARG A 40 -0.83 7.78 9.44
N ALA A 41 0.38 8.26 9.71
CA ALA A 41 0.61 9.67 9.98
C ALA A 41 0.40 10.51 8.72
N VAL A 42 0.86 10.01 7.57
CA VAL A 42 0.62 10.63 6.26
C VAL A 42 -0.87 10.70 5.96
N LEU A 43 -1.60 9.58 6.02
CA LEU A 43 -3.05 9.54 5.76
C LEU A 43 -3.81 10.46 6.69
N ARG A 44 -3.43 10.50 7.97
CA ARG A 44 -4.02 11.44 8.93
C ARG A 44 -3.78 12.88 8.52
N ALA A 45 -2.55 13.23 8.14
CA ALA A 45 -2.23 14.58 7.68
C ALA A 45 -3.03 14.94 6.43
N LEU A 46 -3.13 14.04 5.45
CA LEU A 46 -3.89 14.28 4.23
C LEU A 46 -5.39 14.50 4.49
N HIS A 47 -5.97 13.80 5.46
CA HIS A 47 -7.40 13.94 5.78
C HIS A 47 -7.72 15.12 6.72
N GLU A 48 -6.83 15.47 7.65
CA GLU A 48 -7.13 16.44 8.71
C GLU A 48 -6.42 17.79 8.53
N ALA A 49 -5.26 17.83 7.87
CA ALA A 49 -4.47 19.06 7.73
C ALA A 49 -5.07 20.06 6.74
N GLY A 50 -5.97 19.58 5.87
CA GLY A 50 -6.76 20.46 4.99
C GLY A 50 -7.54 21.51 5.76
N ASP A 51 -8.07 21.18 6.94
CA ASP A 51 -8.84 22.10 7.80
C ASP A 51 -7.95 22.96 8.71
N ASP A 52 -6.66 22.67 8.80
CA ASP A 52 -5.74 23.45 9.64
C ASP A 52 -5.34 24.75 8.96
N LYS A 53 -5.72 25.88 9.54
CA LYS A 53 -5.41 27.22 9.01
C LYS A 53 -3.91 27.53 8.96
N ARG A 54 -3.08 26.79 9.69
CA ARG A 54 -1.62 26.92 9.63
C ARG A 54 -1.07 26.35 8.34
N VAL A 55 -1.68 25.27 7.83
CA VAL A 55 -1.28 24.62 6.59
C VAL A 55 -1.75 25.43 5.38
N ARG A 56 -0.86 25.76 4.49
CA ARG A 56 -1.09 26.61 3.32
C ARG A 56 -1.08 25.85 2.00
N GLY A 57 -0.42 24.69 1.93
CA GLY A 57 -0.31 23.87 0.74
C GLY A 57 0.39 22.56 1.01
N LEU A 58 0.50 21.75 -0.02
CA LEU A 58 1.15 20.44 0.01
C LEU A 58 1.98 20.27 -1.26
N VAL A 59 3.24 19.85 -1.10
CA VAL A 59 4.06 19.31 -2.18
C VAL A 59 4.25 17.82 -1.99
N VAL A 60 4.13 17.05 -3.07
CA VAL A 60 4.29 15.60 -3.09
C VAL A 60 5.42 15.25 -4.05
N LYS A 61 6.51 14.74 -3.53
CA LYS A 61 7.61 14.20 -4.34
C LYS A 61 7.34 12.73 -4.60
N VAL A 62 7.35 12.34 -5.87
CA VAL A 62 7.15 10.95 -6.35
C VAL A 62 8.24 10.58 -7.34
N GLY A 63 8.30 9.31 -7.77
CA GLY A 63 9.25 8.85 -8.79
C GLY A 63 10.22 7.78 -8.30
N GLY A 64 9.90 7.08 -7.21
CA GLY A 64 10.70 5.98 -6.68
C GLY A 64 10.29 4.58 -7.14
N GLY A 65 9.15 4.46 -7.81
CA GLY A 65 8.66 3.20 -8.42
C GLY A 65 8.25 2.08 -7.46
N ALA A 66 8.12 2.36 -6.16
CA ALA A 66 8.06 1.29 -5.16
C ALA A 66 6.78 1.27 -4.30
N VAL A 67 5.79 2.14 -4.55
CA VAL A 67 4.56 2.17 -3.75
C VAL A 67 3.59 1.10 -4.27
N PRO A 68 3.18 0.12 -3.43
CA PRO A 68 2.20 -0.89 -3.83
C PRO A 68 0.85 -0.26 -4.21
N TRP A 69 0.13 -0.87 -5.15
CA TRP A 69 -1.07 -0.30 -5.76
C TRP A 69 -2.18 0.04 -4.78
N ALA A 70 -2.48 -0.82 -3.82
CA ALA A 70 -3.53 -0.50 -2.85
C ALA A 70 -3.10 0.62 -1.89
N THR A 71 -1.84 0.64 -1.46
CA THR A 71 -1.28 1.77 -0.68
C THR A 71 -1.31 3.06 -1.50
N MET A 72 -0.98 3.00 -2.79
CA MET A 72 -1.09 4.13 -3.71
C MET A 72 -2.53 4.67 -3.76
N GLN A 73 -3.54 3.81 -3.84
CA GLN A 73 -4.94 4.23 -3.83
C GLN A 73 -5.37 4.89 -2.52
N GLU A 74 -4.88 4.40 -1.37
CA GLU A 74 -5.12 5.06 -0.07
C GLU A 74 -4.50 6.47 -0.04
N LEU A 75 -3.26 6.61 -0.50
CA LEU A 75 -2.59 7.91 -0.58
C LEU A 75 -3.29 8.84 -1.57
N ARG A 76 -3.70 8.31 -2.73
CA ARG A 76 -4.47 9.06 -3.74
C ARG A 76 -5.79 9.58 -3.16
N ALA A 77 -6.55 8.74 -2.45
CA ALA A 77 -7.78 9.16 -1.78
C ALA A 77 -7.50 10.28 -0.75
N GLY A 78 -6.41 10.17 0.00
CA GLY A 78 -5.96 11.21 0.92
C GLY A 78 -5.59 12.53 0.22
N LEU A 79 -4.89 12.49 -0.92
CA LEU A 79 -4.57 13.68 -1.73
C LEU A 79 -5.83 14.37 -2.23
N VAL A 80 -6.79 13.61 -2.76
CA VAL A 80 -8.08 14.12 -3.19
C VAL A 80 -8.85 14.76 -2.02
N ALA A 81 -8.82 14.14 -0.84
CA ALA A 81 -9.45 14.71 0.36
C ALA A 81 -8.78 16.02 0.77
N PHE A 82 -7.46 16.10 0.76
CA PHE A 82 -6.72 17.32 1.06
C PHE A 82 -7.01 18.43 0.05
N ALA A 83 -7.04 18.11 -1.24
CA ALA A 83 -7.31 19.06 -2.32
C ALA A 83 -8.70 19.74 -2.19
N ARG A 84 -9.69 19.07 -1.57
CA ARG A 84 -11.02 19.67 -1.28
C ARG A 84 -10.95 20.89 -0.35
N SER A 85 -9.84 21.07 0.37
CA SER A 85 -9.61 22.26 1.20
C SER A 85 -9.40 23.55 0.36
N GLY A 86 -9.22 23.44 -0.95
CA GLY A 86 -8.88 24.55 -1.85
C GLY A 86 -7.42 25.01 -1.76
N LYS A 87 -6.59 24.35 -0.95
CA LYS A 87 -5.16 24.65 -0.84
C LYS A 87 -4.40 24.03 -2.02
N PRO A 88 -3.30 24.67 -2.51
CA PRO A 88 -2.53 24.15 -3.60
C PRO A 88 -1.91 22.80 -3.21
N VAL A 89 -2.01 21.82 -4.13
CA VAL A 89 -1.38 20.51 -4.07
C VAL A 89 -0.60 20.34 -5.35
N VAL A 90 0.72 20.22 -5.25
CA VAL A 90 1.61 20.05 -6.39
C VAL A 90 2.35 18.73 -6.23
N ALA A 91 2.22 17.84 -7.21
CA ALA A 91 3.08 16.67 -7.34
C ALA A 91 4.28 17.04 -8.23
N TRP A 92 5.47 16.60 -7.84
CA TRP A 92 6.69 16.82 -8.59
C TRP A 92 7.51 15.54 -8.65
N ALA A 93 8.09 15.30 -9.82
CA ALA A 93 9.03 14.22 -10.05
C ALA A 93 10.25 14.69 -10.86
N GLU A 94 11.40 14.11 -10.59
CA GLU A 94 12.56 14.18 -11.47
C GLU A 94 12.27 13.39 -12.75
N THR A 95 11.62 12.24 -12.59
CA THR A 95 11.16 11.37 -13.67
C THR A 95 10.06 10.43 -13.13
N PHE A 96 9.19 9.96 -14.00
CA PHE A 96 8.26 8.90 -13.73
C PHE A 96 8.74 7.61 -14.42
N GLY A 97 9.77 6.96 -13.83
CA GLY A 97 10.30 5.70 -14.32
C GLY A 97 11.43 5.89 -15.34
N GLU A 98 12.59 6.43 -14.91
CA GLU A 98 13.77 6.56 -15.77
C GLU A 98 14.16 5.21 -16.38
N GLY A 99 13.99 5.06 -17.70
CA GLY A 99 14.18 3.80 -18.42
C GLY A 99 13.29 2.65 -17.98
N GLY A 100 12.20 2.92 -17.24
CA GLY A 100 11.33 1.89 -16.67
C GLY A 100 9.87 2.32 -16.49
N ASN A 101 9.12 1.51 -15.76
CA ASN A 101 7.68 1.71 -15.56
C ASN A 101 7.38 2.69 -14.43
N GLY A 102 6.86 3.87 -14.76
CA GLY A 102 6.41 4.91 -13.83
C GLY A 102 4.90 4.96 -13.62
N SER A 103 4.12 3.97 -14.10
CA SER A 103 2.66 4.02 -14.12
C SER A 103 2.03 4.22 -12.73
N ALA A 104 2.53 3.53 -11.70
CA ALA A 104 2.00 3.66 -10.34
C ALA A 104 2.30 5.03 -9.73
N ASP A 105 3.52 5.53 -9.91
CA ASP A 105 3.93 6.85 -9.42
C ASP A 105 3.15 7.96 -10.10
N TYR A 106 2.95 7.86 -11.42
CA TYR A 106 2.16 8.82 -12.15
C TYR A 106 0.67 8.76 -11.79
N ALA A 107 0.10 7.56 -11.63
CA ALA A 107 -1.28 7.41 -11.15
C ALA A 107 -1.48 8.10 -9.79
N LEU A 108 -0.50 8.05 -8.90
CA LEU A 108 -0.53 8.78 -7.64
C LEU A 108 -0.40 10.30 -7.85
N ALA A 109 0.58 10.74 -8.64
CA ALA A 109 0.84 12.15 -8.92
C ALA A 109 -0.36 12.84 -9.56
N SER A 110 -1.09 12.15 -10.44
CA SER A 110 -2.28 12.68 -11.12
C SER A 110 -3.41 13.08 -10.17
N ALA A 111 -3.39 12.63 -8.90
CA ALA A 111 -4.35 13.08 -7.88
C ALA A 111 -4.07 14.48 -7.32
N ALA A 112 -2.90 15.05 -7.60
CA ALA A 112 -2.57 16.42 -7.24
C ALA A 112 -3.30 17.43 -8.17
N GLY A 113 -3.47 18.66 -7.69
CA GLY A 113 -4.03 19.73 -8.51
C GLY A 113 -3.13 20.13 -9.67
N GLU A 114 -1.84 19.98 -9.53
CA GLU A 114 -0.82 20.22 -10.57
C GLU A 114 0.23 19.12 -10.52
N VAL A 115 0.68 18.66 -11.70
CA VAL A 115 1.80 17.73 -11.87
C VAL A 115 2.94 18.45 -12.57
N TRP A 116 4.09 18.48 -11.92
CA TRP A 116 5.32 19.04 -12.48
C TRP A 116 6.33 17.93 -12.75
N LEU A 117 7.04 18.06 -13.86
CA LEU A 117 8.10 17.13 -14.26
C LEU A 117 9.37 17.89 -14.58
N GLN A 118 10.52 17.37 -14.16
CA GLN A 118 11.81 17.96 -14.54
C GLN A 118 11.96 17.95 -16.07
N PRO A 119 12.52 19.00 -16.70
CA PRO A 119 12.58 19.11 -18.17
C PRO A 119 13.31 17.95 -18.87
N THR A 120 14.27 17.32 -18.19
CA THR A 120 15.02 16.15 -18.70
C THR A 120 14.39 14.81 -18.30
N GLY A 121 13.31 14.83 -17.51
CA GLY A 121 12.59 13.64 -17.08
C GLY A 121 11.74 13.04 -18.19
N GLU A 122 11.24 11.87 -17.93
CA GLU A 122 10.32 11.14 -18.82
C GLU A 122 9.11 10.61 -18.06
N LEU A 123 8.06 10.30 -18.79
CA LEU A 123 6.88 9.63 -18.27
C LEU A 123 6.79 8.21 -18.86
N GLY A 124 7.23 7.24 -18.07
CA GLY A 124 7.12 5.81 -18.36
C GLY A 124 5.74 5.24 -18.02
N LEU A 125 4.68 5.75 -18.65
CA LEU A 125 3.31 5.25 -18.48
C LEU A 125 3.13 3.95 -19.29
N MET A 126 3.83 2.87 -18.91
CA MET A 126 3.94 1.62 -19.70
C MET A 126 2.87 0.58 -19.38
N GLY A 127 1.89 0.91 -18.53
CA GLY A 127 0.90 -0.07 -18.09
C GLY A 127 1.40 -0.96 -16.95
N ILE A 128 0.86 -2.18 -16.88
CA ILE A 128 1.17 -3.15 -15.82
C ILE A 128 1.48 -4.50 -16.45
N ALA A 129 2.55 -5.13 -15.97
CA ALA A 129 2.90 -6.50 -16.31
C ALA A 129 3.03 -7.35 -15.04
N ALA A 130 2.66 -8.61 -15.12
CA ALA A 130 2.90 -9.60 -14.08
C ALA A 130 3.79 -10.70 -14.64
N GLU A 131 4.87 -11.00 -13.93
CA GLU A 131 5.78 -12.10 -14.25
C GLU A 131 5.66 -13.20 -13.21
N THR A 132 5.58 -14.44 -13.66
CA THR A 132 5.54 -15.62 -12.80
C THR A 132 6.71 -16.53 -13.12
N THR A 133 7.59 -16.72 -12.15
CA THR A 133 8.72 -17.65 -12.28
C THR A 133 8.27 -19.07 -11.96
N PHE A 134 8.44 -19.99 -12.90
CA PHE A 134 8.21 -21.42 -12.74
C PHE A 134 9.54 -22.13 -12.44
N LEU A 135 9.60 -22.88 -11.35
CA LEU A 135 10.83 -23.53 -10.87
C LEU A 135 10.90 -25.01 -11.23
N ARG A 136 9.85 -25.58 -11.83
CA ARG A 136 9.79 -27.02 -12.16
C ARG A 136 11.02 -27.48 -12.94
N GLY A 137 11.41 -26.77 -14.00
CA GLY A 137 12.56 -27.14 -14.82
C GLY A 137 13.90 -27.10 -14.05
N ALA A 138 14.05 -26.24 -13.05
CA ALA A 138 15.23 -26.24 -12.18
C ALA A 138 15.21 -27.43 -11.21
N LEU A 139 14.04 -27.73 -10.65
CA LEU A 139 13.85 -28.88 -9.74
C LEU A 139 14.11 -30.22 -10.45
N ASP A 140 13.65 -30.36 -11.70
CA ASP A 140 13.91 -31.55 -12.51
C ASP A 140 15.41 -31.79 -12.72
N LYS A 141 16.17 -30.71 -13.01
CA LYS A 141 17.64 -30.79 -13.17
C LYS A 141 18.36 -31.21 -11.88
N LEU A 142 17.76 -30.95 -10.72
CA LEU A 142 18.27 -31.30 -9.42
C LEU A 142 17.78 -32.66 -8.90
N GLY A 143 16.98 -33.40 -9.71
CA GLY A 143 16.36 -34.64 -9.27
C GLY A 143 15.33 -34.45 -8.14
N ILE A 144 14.74 -33.26 -8.03
CA ILE A 144 13.78 -32.94 -6.98
C ILE A 144 12.37 -32.98 -7.57
N GLU A 145 11.52 -33.87 -7.04
CA GLU A 145 10.14 -34.04 -7.48
C GLU A 145 9.15 -33.48 -6.43
N PRO A 146 8.51 -32.31 -6.69
CA PRO A 146 7.44 -31.85 -5.85
C PRO A 146 6.16 -32.66 -6.13
N GLN A 147 5.57 -33.19 -5.06
CA GLN A 147 4.29 -33.93 -5.08
C GLN A 147 3.30 -33.17 -4.20
N LEU A 148 2.65 -32.15 -4.78
CA LEU A 148 1.68 -31.32 -4.10
C LEU A 148 0.30 -31.52 -4.71
N ASP A 149 -0.72 -31.55 -3.86
CA ASP A 149 -2.11 -31.47 -4.23
C ASP A 149 -2.69 -30.12 -3.86
N LYS A 150 -3.75 -29.67 -4.55
CA LYS A 150 -4.39 -28.37 -4.34
C LYS A 150 -5.90 -28.49 -4.38
N ARG A 151 -6.56 -27.67 -3.55
CA ARG A 151 -8.02 -27.62 -3.55
C ARG A 151 -8.49 -26.68 -4.65
N HIS A 152 -9.08 -27.28 -5.68
CA HIS A 152 -9.58 -26.69 -6.91
C HIS A 152 -8.51 -26.04 -7.81
N GLU A 153 -8.88 -25.83 -9.06
CA GLU A 153 -8.01 -25.43 -10.18
C GLU A 153 -7.44 -24.00 -10.02
N TYR A 154 -8.22 -23.08 -9.45
CA TYR A 154 -7.78 -21.69 -9.22
C TYR A 154 -6.84 -21.51 -8.01
N LYS A 155 -6.56 -22.57 -7.23
CA LYS A 155 -5.51 -22.52 -6.20
C LYS A 155 -4.14 -22.73 -6.81
N ASN A 156 -3.63 -21.72 -7.48
CA ASN A 156 -2.45 -21.77 -8.36
C ASN A 156 -1.10 -21.56 -7.67
N ALA A 157 -1.06 -21.35 -6.34
CA ALA A 157 0.19 -21.10 -5.62
C ALA A 157 1.22 -22.22 -5.78
N ALA A 158 0.76 -23.51 -5.83
CA ALA A 158 1.63 -24.68 -6.05
C ALA A 158 2.14 -24.79 -7.49
N ASP A 159 1.45 -24.21 -8.48
CA ASP A 159 1.78 -24.36 -9.90
C ASP A 159 3.19 -23.85 -10.23
N ARG A 160 3.69 -22.84 -9.51
CA ARG A 160 5.04 -22.30 -9.68
C ARG A 160 6.16 -23.34 -9.50
N ILE A 161 5.92 -24.38 -8.72
CA ILE A 161 6.89 -25.47 -8.48
C ILE A 161 6.44 -26.80 -9.11
N MET A 162 5.13 -26.94 -9.43
CA MET A 162 4.56 -28.15 -10.00
C MET A 162 4.52 -28.14 -11.54
N ARG A 163 4.54 -26.98 -12.15
CA ARG A 163 4.34 -26.79 -13.58
C ARG A 163 5.53 -26.07 -14.22
N HIS A 164 5.65 -26.24 -15.54
CA HIS A 164 6.64 -25.50 -16.35
C HIS A 164 6.09 -24.19 -16.88
N ASP A 165 4.75 -24.06 -16.94
CA ASP A 165 4.03 -22.90 -17.49
C ASP A 165 2.67 -22.74 -16.81
N PHE A 166 1.94 -21.71 -17.18
CA PHE A 166 0.59 -21.43 -16.71
C PHE A 166 -0.40 -22.52 -17.08
N THR A 167 -1.29 -22.88 -16.14
CA THR A 167 -2.57 -23.51 -16.50
C THR A 167 -3.54 -22.45 -17.04
N PRO A 168 -4.60 -22.83 -17.80
CA PRO A 168 -5.60 -21.86 -18.26
C PRO A 168 -6.18 -21.01 -17.13
N GLU A 169 -6.53 -21.64 -16.00
CA GLU A 169 -7.12 -20.98 -14.83
C GLU A 169 -6.14 -20.04 -14.13
N HIS A 170 -4.85 -20.44 -14.08
CA HIS A 170 -3.80 -19.59 -13.53
C HIS A 170 -3.59 -18.34 -14.38
N ARG A 171 -3.54 -18.51 -15.72
CA ARG A 171 -3.40 -17.40 -16.66
C ARG A 171 -4.60 -16.46 -16.56
N GLU A 172 -5.83 -17.00 -16.63
CA GLU A 172 -7.06 -16.21 -16.49
C GLU A 172 -7.06 -15.36 -15.21
N ALA A 173 -6.69 -15.97 -14.07
CA ALA A 173 -6.64 -15.28 -12.80
C ALA A 173 -5.62 -14.11 -12.79
N ILE A 174 -4.42 -14.33 -13.34
CA ILE A 174 -3.39 -13.28 -13.42
C ILE A 174 -3.79 -12.19 -14.39
N ASP A 175 -4.26 -12.55 -15.59
CA ASP A 175 -4.69 -11.60 -16.61
C ASP A 175 -5.82 -10.71 -16.07
N ARG A 176 -6.79 -11.28 -15.35
CA ARG A 176 -7.88 -10.50 -14.73
C ARG A 176 -7.37 -9.55 -13.65
N VAL A 177 -6.41 -9.97 -12.81
CA VAL A 177 -5.80 -9.09 -11.79
C VAL A 177 -5.09 -7.91 -12.46
N VAL A 178 -4.25 -8.17 -13.46
CA VAL A 178 -3.53 -7.13 -14.21
C VAL A 178 -4.49 -6.18 -14.88
N ALA A 179 -5.48 -6.69 -15.62
CA ALA A 179 -6.49 -5.88 -16.28
C ALA A 179 -7.27 -5.00 -15.28
N SER A 180 -7.72 -5.56 -14.16
CA SER A 180 -8.50 -4.83 -13.15
C SER A 180 -7.71 -3.66 -12.54
N ILE A 181 -6.42 -3.86 -12.24
CA ILE A 181 -5.56 -2.81 -11.71
C ILE A 181 -5.35 -1.72 -12.76
N TRP A 182 -5.06 -2.10 -14.01
CA TRP A 182 -4.80 -1.14 -15.08
C TRP A 182 -6.05 -0.35 -15.48
N GLU A 183 -7.19 -0.99 -15.64
CA GLU A 183 -8.49 -0.34 -15.91
C GLU A 183 -8.81 0.70 -14.81
N GLY A 184 -8.52 0.35 -13.55
CA GLY A 184 -8.65 1.28 -12.42
C GLY A 184 -7.73 2.48 -12.53
N ALA A 185 -6.46 2.27 -12.86
CA ALA A 185 -5.47 3.32 -13.02
C ALA A 185 -5.81 4.26 -14.18
N VAL A 186 -6.19 3.72 -15.34
CA VAL A 186 -6.62 4.50 -16.52
C VAL A 186 -7.81 5.39 -16.17
N ARG A 187 -8.85 4.83 -15.54
CA ARG A 187 -10.03 5.58 -15.10
C ARG A 187 -9.66 6.72 -14.15
N ASP A 188 -8.79 6.44 -13.18
CA ASP A 188 -8.37 7.41 -12.18
C ASP A 188 -7.52 8.54 -12.79
N ILE A 189 -6.61 8.22 -13.72
CA ILE A 189 -5.80 9.19 -14.45
C ILE A 189 -6.70 10.04 -15.36
N ALA A 190 -7.56 9.41 -16.16
CA ALA A 190 -8.48 10.09 -17.07
C ALA A 190 -9.35 11.11 -16.31
N ALA A 191 -9.99 10.69 -15.22
CA ALA A 191 -10.82 11.54 -14.40
C ALA A 191 -10.05 12.72 -13.78
N ALA A 192 -8.82 12.49 -13.32
CA ALA A 192 -8.01 13.52 -12.68
C ALA A 192 -7.42 14.54 -13.66
N ARG A 193 -7.12 14.10 -14.89
CA ARG A 193 -6.51 14.95 -15.93
C ARG A 193 -7.50 15.55 -16.92
N GLY A 194 -8.80 15.22 -16.81
CA GLY A 194 -9.83 15.64 -17.77
C GLY A 194 -9.63 15.02 -19.16
N LEU A 195 -9.05 13.82 -19.20
CA LEU A 195 -8.80 13.06 -20.43
C LEU A 195 -9.83 11.93 -20.59
N THR A 196 -9.91 11.38 -21.79
CA THR A 196 -10.63 10.12 -22.01
C THR A 196 -9.74 8.91 -21.75
N ALA A 197 -10.34 7.72 -21.52
CA ALA A 197 -9.57 6.49 -21.36
C ALA A 197 -8.72 6.19 -22.60
N GLU A 198 -9.25 6.46 -23.81
CA GLU A 198 -8.57 6.27 -25.08
C GLU A 198 -7.32 7.16 -25.21
N GLN A 199 -7.39 8.40 -24.70
CA GLN A 199 -6.24 9.32 -24.68
C GLN A 199 -5.14 8.81 -23.74
N VAL A 200 -5.52 8.23 -22.59
CA VAL A 200 -4.57 7.60 -21.66
C VAL A 200 -3.94 6.36 -22.28
N HIS A 201 -4.72 5.52 -22.96
CA HIS A 201 -4.21 4.35 -23.69
C HIS A 201 -3.25 4.75 -24.82
N ALA A 202 -3.60 5.75 -25.63
CA ALA A 202 -2.74 6.26 -26.70
C ALA A 202 -1.40 6.81 -26.15
N ALA A 203 -1.41 7.42 -24.96
CA ALA A 203 -0.19 7.83 -24.30
C ALA A 203 0.66 6.62 -23.84
N THR A 204 -0.01 5.56 -23.34
CA THR A 204 0.65 4.31 -22.93
C THR A 204 1.33 3.60 -24.10
N GLU A 205 0.70 3.57 -25.27
CA GLU A 205 1.27 2.97 -26.50
C GLU A 205 2.54 3.70 -26.99
N ARG A 206 2.65 4.99 -26.65
CA ARG A 206 3.80 5.83 -27.04
C ARG A 206 4.86 5.92 -25.95
N ALA A 207 4.60 5.38 -24.77
CA ALA A 207 5.53 5.48 -23.64
C ALA A 207 6.88 4.77 -23.91
N PRO A 208 7.99 5.29 -23.36
CA PRO A 208 8.08 6.47 -22.51
C PRO A 208 7.92 7.78 -23.28
N LEU A 209 7.20 8.74 -22.68
CA LEU A 209 7.06 10.09 -23.23
C LEU A 209 8.14 11.01 -22.65
N SER A 210 8.75 11.84 -23.46
CA SER A 210 9.57 12.93 -22.95
C SER A 210 8.73 13.91 -22.12
N ALA A 211 9.35 14.71 -21.28
CA ALA A 211 8.66 15.70 -20.46
C ALA A 211 7.79 16.66 -21.30
N ALA A 212 8.28 17.06 -22.47
CA ALA A 212 7.54 17.92 -23.39
C ALA A 212 6.30 17.21 -23.97
N GLU A 213 6.44 15.96 -24.44
CA GLU A 213 5.33 15.18 -24.95
C GLU A 213 4.28 14.88 -23.88
N ALA A 214 4.72 14.60 -22.64
CA ALA A 214 3.80 14.39 -21.52
C ALA A 214 2.99 15.64 -21.18
N ARG A 215 3.61 16.83 -21.26
CA ARG A 215 2.92 18.11 -21.11
C ARG A 215 1.95 18.36 -22.26
N ASP A 216 2.37 18.16 -23.48
CA ASP A 216 1.56 18.41 -24.67
C ASP A 216 0.37 17.45 -24.76
N ALA A 217 0.51 16.25 -24.16
CA ALA A 217 -0.60 15.29 -23.98
C ALA A 217 -1.54 15.61 -22.78
N GLY A 218 -1.30 16.69 -22.04
CA GLY A 218 -2.12 17.07 -20.89
C GLY A 218 -1.89 16.23 -19.64
N LEU A 219 -0.86 15.37 -19.64
CA LEU A 219 -0.53 14.52 -18.51
C LEU A 219 0.33 15.27 -17.46
N VAL A 220 1.08 16.28 -17.86
CA VAL A 220 1.93 17.13 -17.02
C VAL A 220 1.49 18.58 -17.22
N ASP A 221 1.41 19.36 -16.15
CA ASP A 221 1.01 20.77 -16.22
C ASP A 221 2.18 21.69 -16.52
N ARG A 222 3.31 21.43 -15.88
CA ARG A 222 4.52 22.28 -16.01
C ARG A 222 5.81 21.45 -16.01
N LEU A 223 6.78 21.99 -16.70
CA LEU A 223 8.17 21.52 -16.62
C LEU A 223 8.93 22.45 -15.68
N GLY A 224 9.66 21.86 -14.73
CA GLY A 224 10.44 22.66 -13.79
C GLY A 224 11.26 21.83 -12.81
N TYR A 225 12.28 22.47 -12.28
CA TYR A 225 13.16 21.90 -11.28
C TYR A 225 12.58 22.04 -9.87
N ARG A 226 13.15 21.30 -8.93
CA ARG A 226 12.67 21.29 -7.53
C ARG A 226 12.60 22.69 -6.92
N ASP A 227 13.62 23.50 -7.10
CA ASP A 227 13.68 24.87 -6.56
C ASP A 227 12.60 25.78 -7.14
N GLU A 228 12.24 25.61 -8.42
CA GLU A 228 11.16 26.36 -9.08
C GLU A 228 9.79 25.99 -8.50
N VAL A 229 9.55 24.69 -8.23
CA VAL A 229 8.31 24.20 -7.59
C VAL A 229 8.16 24.81 -6.19
N TYR A 230 9.21 24.75 -5.37
CA TYR A 230 9.16 25.33 -4.02
C TYR A 230 9.09 26.84 -4.04
N GLY A 231 9.76 27.50 -4.99
CA GLY A 231 9.64 28.94 -5.22
C GLY A 231 8.20 29.34 -5.60
N ASP A 232 7.55 28.59 -6.50
CA ASP A 232 6.17 28.82 -6.90
C ASP A 232 5.20 28.66 -5.71
N LEU A 233 5.34 27.58 -4.96
CA LEU A 233 4.52 27.34 -3.79
C LEU A 233 4.70 28.39 -2.69
N ARG A 234 5.92 28.90 -2.46
CA ARG A 234 6.15 29.99 -1.52
C ARG A 234 5.44 31.27 -1.95
N ARG A 235 5.53 31.65 -3.23
CA ARG A 235 4.77 32.82 -3.75
C ARG A 235 3.26 32.68 -3.55
N ARG A 236 2.71 31.48 -3.71
CA ARG A 236 1.27 31.20 -3.58
C ARG A 236 0.81 31.06 -2.12
N CYS A 237 1.64 30.50 -1.26
CA CYS A 237 1.32 30.15 0.13
C CYS A 237 1.79 31.19 1.15
N GLY A 238 2.72 32.07 0.76
CA GLY A 238 3.41 33.06 1.60
C GLY A 238 4.90 32.77 1.70
N GLU A 239 5.71 33.82 1.56
CA GLU A 239 7.19 33.70 1.55
C GLU A 239 7.77 33.18 2.88
N ASP A 240 7.03 33.35 4.01
CA ASP A 240 7.41 32.95 5.34
C ASP A 240 6.99 31.52 5.70
N VAL A 241 6.43 30.72 4.75
CA VAL A 241 6.01 29.35 5.04
C VAL A 241 7.22 28.47 5.40
N GLN A 242 7.03 27.64 6.41
CA GLN A 242 7.99 26.62 6.84
C GLN A 242 7.62 25.25 6.25
N LEU A 243 8.62 24.54 5.76
CA LEU A 243 8.46 23.16 5.31
C LEU A 243 8.29 22.22 6.52
N LEU A 244 7.34 21.31 6.40
CA LEU A 244 7.11 20.27 7.40
C LEU A 244 6.74 18.97 6.69
N PHE A 245 7.46 17.89 6.98
CA PHE A 245 7.05 16.56 6.48
C PHE A 245 5.66 16.20 6.97
N ALA A 246 4.83 15.71 6.05
CA ALA A 246 3.41 15.46 6.31
C ALA A 246 3.17 14.48 7.46
N ASP A 247 4.01 13.46 7.61
CA ASP A 247 3.93 12.49 8.70
C ASP A 247 4.35 13.05 10.08
N HIS A 248 5.01 14.21 10.10
CA HIS A 248 5.33 14.93 11.34
C HIS A 248 4.25 15.96 11.71
N TRP A 249 3.26 16.18 10.84
CA TRP A 249 2.17 17.09 11.16
C TRP A 249 1.34 16.56 12.33
N THR A 250 1.01 17.46 13.26
CA THR A 250 0.12 17.16 14.37
C THR A 250 -1.04 18.14 14.40
N PRO A 251 -2.28 17.66 14.66
CA PRO A 251 -3.42 18.54 14.75
C PRO A 251 -3.24 19.59 15.82
N PRO A 252 -3.80 20.80 15.64
CA PRO A 252 -3.81 21.81 16.68
C PRO A 252 -4.42 21.25 17.96
N ARG A 253 -3.79 21.54 19.10
CA ARG A 253 -4.35 21.16 20.40
C ARG A 253 -5.70 21.90 20.56
N LYS A 254 -6.79 21.13 20.61
CA LYS A 254 -8.08 21.68 21.04
C LYS A 254 -8.00 21.95 22.54
N PRO A 255 -8.59 23.07 23.04
CA PRO A 255 -8.70 23.29 24.47
C PRO A 255 -9.27 22.04 25.15
N ALA A 256 -8.67 21.60 26.24
CA ALA A 256 -9.16 20.45 26.98
C ALA A 256 -10.60 20.73 27.41
N ALA A 257 -11.53 19.84 27.04
CA ALA A 257 -12.88 19.93 27.55
C ALA A 257 -12.83 19.78 29.07
N LEU A 258 -13.42 20.71 29.79
CA LEU A 258 -13.44 20.75 31.26
C LEU A 258 -14.09 19.52 31.92
N VAL A 259 -14.80 18.70 31.13
CA VAL A 259 -15.43 17.47 31.58
C VAL A 259 -14.81 16.28 30.86
N PRO A 260 -14.16 15.33 31.56
CA PRO A 260 -13.66 14.12 30.93
C PRO A 260 -14.86 13.29 30.44
N ARG A 261 -15.09 13.28 29.12
CA ARG A 261 -16.00 12.31 28.52
C ARG A 261 -15.36 10.92 28.62
N LYS A 262 -16.06 9.93 29.19
CA LYS A 262 -15.72 8.52 29.05
C LYS A 262 -15.76 8.17 27.56
N ARG A 263 -14.65 8.30 26.86
CA ARG A 263 -14.52 7.95 25.44
C ARG A 263 -14.19 6.46 25.40
N GLY A 264 -14.99 5.69 24.64
CA GLY A 264 -14.59 4.36 24.23
C GLY A 264 -13.43 4.42 23.20
N TYR A 265 -12.69 3.34 23.10
CA TYR A 265 -11.59 3.18 22.13
C TYR A 265 -11.96 2.22 21.01
N VAL A 266 -11.40 2.42 19.83
CA VAL A 266 -11.30 1.41 18.79
C VAL A 266 -9.89 0.81 18.89
N ALA A 267 -9.80 -0.49 19.12
CA ALA A 267 -8.51 -1.17 19.12
C ALA A 267 -8.05 -1.40 17.69
N LEU A 268 -6.82 -1.00 17.38
CA LEU A 268 -6.20 -1.32 16.11
C LEU A 268 -5.30 -2.53 16.30
N VAL A 269 -5.57 -3.58 15.55
CA VAL A 269 -4.76 -4.80 15.49
C VAL A 269 -4.15 -4.91 14.11
N ASP A 270 -2.83 -5.07 14.04
CA ASP A 270 -2.10 -5.21 12.79
C ASP A 270 -1.75 -6.66 12.51
N GLY A 271 -2.13 -7.16 11.33
CA GLY A 271 -1.82 -8.48 10.81
C GLY A 271 -0.98 -8.37 9.54
N HIS A 272 0.36 -8.40 9.67
CA HIS A 272 1.26 -8.19 8.55
C HIS A 272 2.20 -9.38 8.33
N GLY A 273 2.34 -9.81 7.06
CA GLY A 273 3.25 -10.85 6.60
C GLY A 273 2.64 -12.25 6.59
N GLU A 274 3.49 -13.24 6.34
CA GLU A 274 3.10 -14.66 6.29
C GLU A 274 2.55 -15.14 7.64
N ILE A 275 1.43 -15.85 7.60
CA ILE A 275 0.78 -16.40 8.80
C ILE A 275 1.51 -17.66 9.26
N VAL A 276 1.99 -17.65 10.50
CA VAL A 276 2.75 -18.74 11.10
C VAL A 276 2.28 -19.09 12.51
N LEU A 277 2.53 -20.32 12.94
CA LEU A 277 2.30 -20.74 14.32
C LEU A 277 3.20 -19.99 15.29
N GLY A 278 2.71 -19.72 16.49
CA GLY A 278 3.46 -19.10 17.56
C GLY A 278 3.52 -17.57 17.44
N ARG A 279 4.65 -16.98 17.84
CA ARG A 279 4.79 -15.51 17.93
C ARG A 279 5.05 -14.82 16.59
N GLY A 280 5.56 -15.57 15.59
CA GLY A 280 6.10 -14.96 14.37
C GLY A 280 7.41 -14.21 14.62
N ARG A 281 8.04 -13.74 13.55
CA ARG A 281 9.28 -12.97 13.58
C ARG A 281 9.14 -11.72 12.72
N SER A 282 9.78 -10.64 13.13
CA SER A 282 10.02 -9.47 12.28
C SER A 282 11.53 -9.34 12.09
N GLY A 283 11.99 -9.23 10.87
CA GLY A 283 13.42 -9.19 10.59
C GLY A 283 13.74 -8.75 9.16
N PRO A 284 15.02 -8.79 8.76
CA PRO A 284 15.46 -8.32 7.44
C PRO A 284 14.84 -9.06 6.25
N ARG A 285 14.32 -10.27 6.46
CA ARG A 285 13.66 -11.11 5.45
C ARG A 285 12.14 -10.91 5.38
N GLY A 286 11.60 -9.94 6.09
CA GLY A 286 10.17 -9.65 6.15
C GLY A 286 9.55 -9.87 7.53
N SER A 287 8.28 -9.57 7.63
CA SER A 287 7.47 -9.75 8.83
C SER A 287 6.64 -11.02 8.73
N GLN A 288 6.38 -11.66 9.86
CA GLN A 288 5.49 -12.81 9.99
C GLN A 288 4.36 -12.48 10.96
N LEU A 289 3.14 -12.86 10.58
CA LEU A 289 1.96 -12.77 11.43
C LEU A 289 1.85 -14.03 12.28
N GLY A 290 2.32 -13.95 13.52
CA GLY A 290 2.24 -15.07 14.47
C GLY A 290 0.85 -15.20 15.07
N SER A 291 0.29 -16.42 15.07
CA SER A 291 -1.05 -16.70 15.61
C SER A 291 -1.18 -16.34 17.09
N ASN A 292 -0.13 -16.56 17.90
CA ASN A 292 -0.15 -16.19 19.32
C ASN A 292 -0.18 -14.68 19.54
N ARG A 293 0.56 -13.91 18.71
CA ARG A 293 0.62 -12.45 18.83
C ARG A 293 -0.71 -11.82 18.42
N ALA A 294 -1.26 -12.21 17.27
CA ALA A 294 -2.54 -11.71 16.79
C ALA A 294 -3.68 -12.12 17.73
N GLY A 295 -3.71 -13.39 18.17
CA GLY A 295 -4.72 -13.89 19.10
C GLY A 295 -4.66 -13.17 20.45
N ALA A 296 -3.48 -12.92 21.00
CA ALA A 296 -3.32 -12.15 22.24
C ALA A 296 -3.82 -10.71 22.10
N ALA A 297 -3.56 -10.05 20.98
CA ALA A 297 -4.03 -8.69 20.72
C ALA A 297 -5.56 -8.61 20.62
N LEU A 298 -6.18 -9.54 19.88
CA LEU A 298 -7.63 -9.64 19.77
C LEU A 298 -8.29 -9.95 21.12
N ARG A 299 -7.71 -10.85 21.90
CA ARG A 299 -8.18 -11.17 23.25
C ARG A 299 -8.09 -9.99 24.20
N ALA A 300 -6.96 -9.30 24.23
CA ALA A 300 -6.79 -8.10 25.04
C ALA A 300 -7.80 -7.00 24.66
N ALA A 301 -8.08 -6.83 23.36
CA ALA A 301 -9.13 -5.92 22.89
C ALA A 301 -10.53 -6.36 23.35
N ARG A 302 -10.82 -7.68 23.32
CA ARG A 302 -12.08 -8.25 23.76
C ARG A 302 -12.31 -8.06 25.25
N GLU A 303 -11.29 -8.25 26.08
CA GLU A 303 -11.37 -8.19 27.55
C GLU A 303 -11.36 -6.76 28.11
N ASN A 304 -10.95 -5.76 27.34
CA ASN A 304 -10.92 -4.37 27.79
C ASN A 304 -12.25 -3.66 27.57
N ASP A 305 -13.01 -3.36 28.62
CA ASP A 305 -14.30 -2.68 28.58
C ASP A 305 -14.29 -1.31 27.92
N ALA A 306 -13.15 -0.62 27.91
CA ALA A 306 -12.99 0.67 27.23
C ALA A 306 -12.93 0.51 25.69
N VAL A 307 -12.57 -0.66 25.17
CA VAL A 307 -12.59 -0.97 23.74
C VAL A 307 -14.01 -1.27 23.29
N LYS A 308 -14.51 -0.52 22.31
CA LYS A 308 -15.88 -0.63 21.79
C LYS A 308 -15.95 -1.33 20.43
N ALA A 309 -14.88 -1.36 19.69
CA ALA A 309 -14.75 -2.05 18.40
C ALA A 309 -13.30 -2.39 18.13
N VAL A 310 -13.06 -3.31 17.19
CA VAL A 310 -11.72 -3.67 16.69
C VAL A 310 -11.62 -3.31 15.22
N LEU A 311 -10.56 -2.60 14.84
CA LEU A 311 -10.13 -2.44 13.47
C LEU A 311 -8.95 -3.40 13.27
N PHE A 312 -9.14 -4.44 12.46
CA PHE A 312 -8.12 -5.41 12.14
C PHE A 312 -7.55 -5.12 10.74
N ARG A 313 -6.34 -4.57 10.69
CA ARG A 313 -5.64 -4.26 9.44
C ARG A 313 -4.83 -5.46 9.01
N ILE A 314 -5.06 -5.95 7.77
CA ILE A 314 -4.46 -7.18 7.25
C ILE A 314 -3.68 -6.86 5.98
N ASP A 315 -2.39 -7.22 5.97
CA ASP A 315 -1.51 -7.26 4.79
C ASP A 315 -0.75 -8.59 4.79
N SER A 316 -1.38 -9.65 4.29
CA SER A 316 -0.89 -11.02 4.40
C SER A 316 -1.22 -11.87 3.17
N PRO A 317 -0.24 -12.59 2.60
CA PRO A 317 -0.49 -13.57 1.55
C PRO A 317 -1.16 -14.87 2.06
N GLY A 318 -1.35 -14.99 3.38
CA GLY A 318 -1.76 -16.22 4.04
C GLY A 318 -0.58 -16.97 4.63
N GLY A 319 -0.71 -18.28 4.77
CA GLY A 319 0.31 -19.15 5.36
C GLY A 319 -0.30 -20.40 6.00
N SER A 320 0.10 -20.75 7.22
CA SER A 320 -0.38 -21.92 7.95
C SER A 320 -1.89 -21.91 8.15
N ALA A 321 -2.57 -22.95 7.72
CA ALA A 321 -4.01 -23.13 7.91
C ALA A 321 -4.38 -23.18 9.41
N VAL A 322 -3.60 -23.91 10.19
CA VAL A 322 -3.83 -24.04 11.65
C VAL A 322 -3.64 -22.71 12.38
N ALA A 323 -2.62 -21.94 12.00
CA ALA A 323 -2.43 -20.61 12.58
C ALA A 323 -3.54 -19.65 12.17
N SER A 324 -4.01 -19.71 10.94
CA SER A 324 -5.12 -18.91 10.44
C SER A 324 -6.42 -19.26 11.18
N ASP A 325 -6.70 -20.53 11.42
CA ASP A 325 -7.86 -20.97 12.18
C ASP A 325 -7.84 -20.47 13.65
N THR A 326 -6.64 -20.49 14.26
CA THR A 326 -6.45 -19.91 15.61
C THR A 326 -6.81 -18.42 15.65
N ILE A 327 -6.37 -17.64 14.68
CA ILE A 327 -6.68 -16.20 14.59
C ILE A 327 -8.17 -16.00 14.27
N TRP A 328 -8.69 -16.75 13.30
CA TRP A 328 -10.11 -16.75 12.94
C TRP A 328 -11.00 -16.95 14.17
N ARG A 329 -10.67 -17.92 15.02
CA ARG A 329 -11.43 -18.18 16.25
C ARG A 329 -11.45 -16.97 17.19
N GLU A 330 -10.35 -16.26 17.35
CA GLU A 330 -10.31 -15.06 18.21
C GLU A 330 -11.13 -13.89 17.61
N VAL A 331 -11.21 -13.77 16.29
CA VAL A 331 -12.11 -12.81 15.63
C VAL A 331 -13.57 -13.16 15.94
N VAL A 332 -13.95 -14.44 15.79
CA VAL A 332 -15.30 -14.92 16.11
C VAL A 332 -15.66 -14.66 17.58
N LEU A 333 -14.76 -14.98 18.51
CA LEU A 333 -14.97 -14.75 19.94
C LEU A 333 -15.11 -13.26 20.27
N THR A 334 -14.39 -12.39 19.60
CA THR A 334 -14.48 -10.93 19.79
C THR A 334 -15.84 -10.41 19.35
N ARG A 335 -16.37 -10.89 18.23
CA ARG A 335 -17.72 -10.56 17.76
C ARG A 335 -18.79 -11.11 18.70
N GLN A 336 -18.66 -12.36 19.14
CA GLN A 336 -19.59 -12.98 20.10
C GLN A 336 -19.65 -12.23 21.45
N ALA A 337 -18.56 -11.57 21.84
CA ALA A 337 -18.52 -10.69 23.01
C ALA A 337 -19.18 -9.31 22.76
N GLY A 338 -19.84 -9.10 21.61
CA GLY A 338 -20.56 -7.88 21.29
C GLY A 338 -19.66 -6.73 20.83
N LYS A 339 -18.39 -7.01 20.46
CA LYS A 339 -17.47 -5.99 19.92
C LYS A 339 -17.35 -6.16 18.41
N PRO A 340 -17.87 -5.21 17.61
CA PRO A 340 -17.75 -5.25 16.17
C PRO A 340 -16.28 -5.35 15.73
N VAL A 341 -16.01 -6.21 14.75
CA VAL A 341 -14.70 -6.35 14.11
C VAL A 341 -14.82 -5.88 12.66
N ILE A 342 -14.10 -4.81 12.35
CA ILE A 342 -13.95 -4.29 11.00
C ILE A 342 -12.58 -4.71 10.50
N VAL A 343 -12.54 -5.38 9.35
CA VAL A 343 -11.28 -5.69 8.66
C VAL A 343 -11.01 -4.63 7.60
N SER A 344 -9.79 -4.12 7.60
CA SER A 344 -9.23 -3.30 6.52
C SER A 344 -8.11 -4.09 5.85
N MET A 345 -8.35 -4.52 4.61
CA MET A 345 -7.33 -5.18 3.80
C MET A 345 -6.39 -4.13 3.20
N ALA A 346 -5.09 -4.37 3.29
CA ALA A 346 -4.05 -3.54 2.68
C ALA A 346 -3.75 -4.00 1.24
N ASN A 347 -2.48 -4.25 0.92
CA ASN A 347 -2.09 -4.65 -0.43
C ASN A 347 -2.49 -6.09 -0.74
N VAL A 348 -2.40 -6.98 0.25
CA VAL A 348 -2.71 -8.41 0.10
C VAL A 348 -3.51 -8.91 1.30
N ALA A 349 -4.58 -9.66 1.04
CA ALA A 349 -5.29 -10.44 2.03
C ALA A 349 -5.74 -11.78 1.40
N GLY A 350 -4.75 -12.61 1.04
CA GLY A 350 -4.98 -13.85 0.29
C GLY A 350 -4.95 -15.08 1.18
N SER A 351 -5.63 -16.15 0.75
CA SER A 351 -5.59 -17.47 1.41
C SER A 351 -5.91 -17.36 2.91
N GLY A 352 -4.96 -17.70 3.79
CA GLY A 352 -5.11 -17.51 5.23
C GLY A 352 -5.41 -16.07 5.64
N GLY A 353 -4.91 -15.04 4.89
CA GLY A 353 -5.23 -13.63 5.11
C GLY A 353 -6.72 -13.32 4.87
N TYR A 354 -7.32 -13.93 3.84
CA TYR A 354 -8.77 -13.87 3.63
C TYR A 354 -9.52 -14.68 4.71
N PHE A 355 -8.99 -15.85 5.07
CA PHE A 355 -9.62 -16.71 6.07
C PHE A 355 -9.77 -16.03 7.44
N ILE A 356 -8.75 -15.29 7.90
CA ILE A 356 -8.85 -14.53 9.16
C ILE A 356 -9.73 -13.28 9.04
N ALA A 357 -9.98 -12.80 7.82
CA ALA A 357 -10.82 -11.65 7.55
C ALA A 357 -12.32 -12.02 7.44
N CYS A 358 -12.64 -13.19 6.88
CA CYS A 358 -14.00 -13.56 6.51
C CYS A 358 -15.03 -13.57 7.66
N PRO A 359 -14.67 -13.79 8.95
CA PRO A 359 -15.64 -13.72 10.03
C PRO A 359 -15.93 -12.28 10.51
N ALA A 360 -15.32 -11.24 9.97
CA ALA A 360 -15.55 -9.86 10.37
C ALA A 360 -16.98 -9.37 10.08
N ASP A 361 -17.43 -8.34 10.79
CA ASP A 361 -18.73 -7.70 10.53
C ASP A 361 -18.72 -6.88 9.24
N VAL A 362 -17.59 -6.25 8.94
CA VAL A 362 -17.37 -5.46 7.73
C VAL A 362 -15.96 -5.71 7.22
N ILE A 363 -15.82 -5.89 5.92
CA ILE A 363 -14.54 -5.98 5.23
C ILE A 363 -14.44 -4.81 4.26
N VAL A 364 -13.34 -4.05 4.37
CA VAL A 364 -13.01 -2.93 3.49
C VAL A 364 -11.71 -3.26 2.76
N ALA A 365 -11.71 -3.08 1.45
CA ALA A 365 -10.54 -3.29 0.60
C ALA A 365 -10.43 -2.16 -0.43
N GLN A 366 -9.24 -1.90 -0.91
CA GLN A 366 -9.05 -1.07 -2.10
C GLN A 366 -9.38 -1.87 -3.37
N PRO A 367 -9.79 -1.22 -4.46
CA PRO A 367 -10.04 -1.91 -5.74
C PRO A 367 -8.85 -2.73 -6.25
N THR A 368 -7.62 -2.35 -5.88
CA THR A 368 -6.38 -3.06 -6.26
C THR A 368 -5.83 -3.97 -5.17
N THR A 369 -6.54 -4.16 -4.06
CA THR A 369 -6.18 -5.17 -3.06
C THR A 369 -6.23 -6.57 -3.67
N ILE A 370 -5.14 -7.32 -3.57
CA ILE A 370 -5.11 -8.72 -3.99
C ILE A 370 -5.69 -9.57 -2.84
N THR A 371 -6.84 -10.19 -3.08
CA THR A 371 -7.54 -10.97 -2.05
C THR A 371 -8.09 -12.29 -2.60
N GLY A 372 -8.81 -13.04 -1.78
CA GLY A 372 -9.34 -14.35 -2.14
C GLY A 372 -8.27 -15.43 -2.06
N SER A 373 -7.87 -16.01 -3.18
CA SER A 373 -6.99 -17.19 -3.23
C SER A 373 -7.47 -18.29 -2.26
N ILE A 374 -8.81 -18.49 -2.24
CA ILE A 374 -9.49 -19.39 -1.31
C ILE A 374 -9.10 -20.83 -1.64
N GLY A 375 -8.74 -21.60 -0.64
CA GLY A 375 -8.31 -22.98 -0.76
C GLY A 375 -6.98 -23.25 -0.09
N VAL A 376 -6.59 -24.52 -0.11
CA VAL A 376 -5.34 -24.99 0.47
C VAL A 376 -4.54 -25.76 -0.59
N PHE A 377 -3.26 -25.84 -0.39
CA PHE A 377 -2.39 -26.76 -1.08
C PHE A 377 -1.40 -27.37 -0.07
N GLY A 378 -0.91 -28.55 -0.35
CA GLY A 378 0.03 -29.24 0.51
C GLY A 378 0.55 -30.51 -0.12
N GLY A 379 1.58 -31.08 0.46
CA GLY A 379 2.20 -32.30 -0.04
C GLY A 379 3.64 -32.43 0.44
N LYS A 380 4.46 -33.08 -0.37
CA LYS A 380 5.86 -33.35 -0.05
C LYS A 380 6.76 -33.07 -1.26
N VAL A 381 8.04 -32.98 -0.98
CA VAL A 381 9.09 -32.96 -2.00
C VAL A 381 9.90 -34.24 -1.88
N VAL A 382 10.07 -34.94 -2.99
CA VAL A 382 10.84 -36.17 -3.06
C VAL A 382 12.19 -35.84 -3.71
N VAL A 383 13.26 -36.28 -3.06
CA VAL A 383 14.62 -36.16 -3.59
C VAL A 383 15.13 -37.57 -3.83
N ALA A 384 14.99 -38.03 -5.08
CA ALA A 384 15.09 -39.43 -5.43
C ALA A 384 16.51 -40.05 -5.27
N GLU A 385 17.57 -39.23 -5.20
CA GLU A 385 18.93 -39.69 -5.28
C GLU A 385 19.88 -39.29 -4.13
N ILE A 386 19.37 -38.60 -3.11
CA ILE A 386 20.14 -38.34 -1.89
C ILE A 386 20.29 -39.65 -1.12
N GLY A 387 21.36 -40.36 -1.33
CA GLY A 387 21.69 -41.64 -0.67
C GLY A 387 22.29 -42.67 -1.61
N ARG A 388 22.30 -42.45 -2.92
CA ARG A 388 22.98 -43.32 -3.89
C ARG A 388 24.43 -42.93 -4.16
N ALA A 389 24.89 -41.80 -3.65
CA ALA A 389 26.26 -41.31 -3.90
C ALA A 389 27.33 -41.91 -2.96
N HIS A 390 26.97 -42.83 -2.07
CA HIS A 390 27.90 -43.46 -1.12
C HIS A 390 27.76 -44.99 -1.03
N VAL A 391 27.52 -45.66 -2.17
CA VAL A 391 27.68 -47.09 -2.26
C VAL A 391 28.75 -47.41 -3.30
#